data_db777faa2da995641734592591f65fcd
#
_entry.id   db777faa2da995641734592591f65fcd
#
_cell.length_a   1.000
_cell.length_b   1.000
_cell.length_c   1.000
_cell.angle_alpha   90.00
_cell.angle_beta   90.00
_cell.angle_gamma   90.00
#
_symmetry.space_group_name_H-M   'P 1'
#
loop_
_entity.id
_entity.type
_entity.pdbx_description
1 polymer ?
#
loop_
_entity_poly.entity_id
_entity_poly.type
_entity_poly.pdbx_seq_one_letter_code
_entity_poly.pdbx_strand_id
1 'polypeptide(L)'
;LLYNELSNPEKKTEGTFMAAKRIGILTGGGDVPGLNSVIKTVVYGGNEIDCEVIGIRRGWEGLTHVNLEDPTSRSRYILPLNRENTRTIDRTGGTYLHSSRTNPSKMKKLPPVLEGRSFPRVEVTKKGQTTTVYDVSPAVLKNIETLGLDYLIAIGGDDTLSYAADLDRQGVKVIAVPKTMDNDVRNTEYCIGFSTAITRAMDGIDRQRTTVGSHERVGVFRVFGRDAGYTALYTSYVTSVRCCIPEFKVKLEKLIDLLIKDKKNNPSNYSLVILSEGAEWEGYAVKEYGEPDAFGHRKKMSVAEDLSNEIKRMAGEETIVSDLTYDLRSGSPDFVDKMVAATFAGMAIDCIKAGSHGLMTAISNGCFTMAPIPDPKLGPRRVDVENMYNTERYRPRYDSKCGFPIFLTRA
;
A
#
# COMPACT_ATOMS: atom_id res chain seq x y z
N LEU A 1 -33.83 -44.89 -17.15
CA LEU A 1 -34.67 -44.42 -18.28
C LEU A 1 -34.75 -42.89 -18.18
N LEU A 2 -33.72 -42.19 -18.75
CA LEU A 2 -33.70 -40.77 -19.17
C LEU A 2 -32.22 -40.30 -19.27
N TYR A 3 -31.46 -41.04 -20.08
CA TYR A 3 -30.13 -40.67 -20.50
C TYR A 3 -29.92 -41.17 -21.92
N ASN A 4 -30.54 -40.52 -22.89
CA ASN A 4 -30.22 -40.64 -24.30
C ASN A 4 -31.14 -39.67 -25.05
N GLU A 5 -30.63 -38.53 -25.34
CA GLU A 5 -30.98 -37.66 -26.46
C GLU A 5 -30.29 -36.31 -26.25
N LEU A 6 -29.09 -36.18 -26.77
CA LEU A 6 -28.44 -34.92 -27.17
C LEU A 6 -27.05 -35.23 -27.74
N SER A 7 -27.05 -36.02 -28.83
CA SER A 7 -25.89 -36.08 -29.71
C SER A 7 -26.33 -35.64 -31.10
N ASN A 8 -26.25 -34.34 -31.34
CA ASN A 8 -26.28 -33.80 -32.69
C ASN A 8 -25.07 -32.89 -32.89
N PRO A 9 -23.99 -33.35 -33.57
CA PRO A 9 -22.83 -32.52 -33.87
C PRO A 9 -23.04 -31.92 -35.26
N GLU A 10 -23.66 -30.73 -35.34
CA GLU A 10 -23.51 -29.87 -36.52
C GLU A 10 -24.24 -28.54 -36.31
N LYS A 11 -23.47 -27.56 -35.84
CA LYS A 11 -23.47 -26.16 -36.29
C LYS A 11 -22.35 -25.44 -35.54
N LYS A 12 -21.12 -25.61 -36.01
CA LYS A 12 -20.10 -24.59 -35.83
C LYS A 12 -20.56 -23.39 -36.62
N THR A 13 -21.30 -22.50 -35.98
CA THR A 13 -21.39 -21.10 -36.44
C THR A 13 -19.97 -20.56 -36.45
N GLU A 14 -19.53 -20.10 -37.62
CA GLU A 14 -18.33 -19.25 -37.77
C GLU A 14 -18.50 -18.04 -36.84
N GLY A 15 -18.04 -18.20 -35.60
CA GLY A 15 -17.93 -17.10 -34.66
C GLY A 15 -16.85 -16.18 -35.20
N THR A 16 -17.22 -14.97 -35.53
CA THR A 16 -16.31 -13.84 -35.68
C THR A 16 -15.35 -13.94 -34.49
N PHE A 17 -14.07 -14.22 -34.75
CA PHE A 17 -13.03 -14.20 -33.75
C PHE A 17 -12.95 -12.77 -33.21
N MET A 18 -13.68 -12.50 -32.13
CA MET A 18 -13.44 -11.28 -31.37
C MET A 18 -12.03 -11.36 -30.83
N ALA A 19 -11.21 -10.36 -31.11
CA ALA A 19 -9.84 -10.27 -30.58
C ALA A 19 -9.91 -10.46 -29.07
N ALA A 20 -9.02 -11.31 -28.52
CA ALA A 20 -8.94 -11.53 -27.08
C ALA A 20 -8.78 -10.19 -26.36
N LYS A 21 -9.59 -9.95 -25.33
CA LYS A 21 -9.46 -8.73 -24.52
C LYS A 21 -8.11 -8.68 -23.83
N ARG A 22 -7.56 -7.47 -23.67
CA ARG A 22 -6.27 -7.24 -23.01
C ARG A 22 -6.43 -6.52 -21.70
N ILE A 23 -5.85 -7.09 -20.65
CA ILE A 23 -5.80 -6.51 -19.31
C ILE A 23 -4.37 -6.02 -19.05
N GLY A 24 -4.20 -4.70 -18.90
CA GLY A 24 -2.97 -4.13 -18.36
C GLY A 24 -2.95 -4.27 -16.84
N ILE A 25 -1.79 -4.58 -16.25
CA ILE A 25 -1.61 -4.60 -14.79
C ILE A 25 -0.33 -3.92 -14.40
N LEU A 26 -0.38 -3.07 -13.39
CA LEU A 26 0.78 -2.35 -12.86
C LEU A 26 0.76 -2.26 -11.33
N THR A 27 1.95 -2.07 -10.75
CA THR A 27 2.15 -1.80 -9.33
C THR A 27 2.87 -0.48 -9.14
N GLY A 28 2.30 0.44 -8.34
CA GLY A 28 2.85 1.77 -8.10
C GLY A 28 3.10 2.07 -6.61
N GLY A 29 4.02 2.99 -6.34
CA GLY A 29 4.42 3.40 -4.99
C GLY A 29 5.38 2.42 -4.32
N GLY A 30 5.44 2.43 -2.99
CA GLY A 30 6.24 1.47 -2.23
C GLY A 30 5.72 0.04 -2.40
N ASP A 31 6.61 -0.93 -2.50
CA ASP A 31 6.24 -2.34 -2.52
C ASP A 31 5.76 -2.82 -1.14
N VAL A 32 5.01 -3.90 -1.15
CA VAL A 32 4.59 -4.63 0.05
C VAL A 32 4.47 -6.12 -0.27
N PRO A 33 4.53 -7.01 0.72
CA PRO A 33 4.17 -8.42 0.54
C PRO A 33 2.71 -8.56 0.10
N GLY A 34 2.44 -9.44 -0.88
CA GLY A 34 1.10 -9.68 -1.44
C GLY A 34 0.91 -9.19 -2.88
N LEU A 35 1.70 -8.23 -3.37
CA LEU A 35 1.60 -7.73 -4.74
C LEU A 35 1.71 -8.85 -5.79
N ASN A 36 2.67 -9.75 -5.61
CA ASN A 36 2.88 -10.87 -6.53
C ASN A 36 1.73 -11.88 -6.50
N SER A 37 1.03 -12.01 -5.37
CA SER A 37 -0.17 -12.83 -5.28
C SER A 37 -1.32 -12.24 -6.11
N VAL A 38 -1.49 -10.90 -6.11
CA VAL A 38 -2.46 -10.23 -6.98
C VAL A 38 -2.11 -10.47 -8.44
N ILE A 39 -0.86 -10.20 -8.85
CA ILE A 39 -0.41 -10.35 -10.24
C ILE A 39 -0.67 -11.77 -10.74
N LYS A 40 -0.25 -12.79 -9.98
CA LYS A 40 -0.47 -14.19 -10.35
C LYS A 40 -1.95 -14.52 -10.50
N THR A 41 -2.78 -14.14 -9.52
CA THR A 41 -4.21 -14.46 -9.55
C THR A 41 -4.92 -13.76 -10.70
N VAL A 42 -4.57 -12.50 -11.01
CA VAL A 42 -5.09 -11.79 -12.19
C VAL A 42 -4.70 -12.52 -13.49
N VAL A 43 -3.47 -13.01 -13.61
CA VAL A 43 -3.04 -13.76 -14.80
C VAL A 43 -3.83 -15.07 -14.94
N TYR A 44 -4.01 -15.80 -13.84
CA TYR A 44 -4.74 -17.07 -13.86
C TYR A 44 -6.23 -16.84 -14.18
N GLY A 45 -6.88 -15.89 -13.50
CA GLY A 45 -8.29 -15.57 -13.76
C GLY A 45 -8.52 -14.92 -15.12
N GLY A 46 -7.60 -14.08 -15.60
CA GLY A 46 -7.65 -13.49 -16.94
C GLY A 46 -7.58 -14.56 -18.04
N ASN A 47 -6.67 -15.54 -17.89
CA ASN A 47 -6.58 -16.65 -18.85
C ASN A 47 -7.85 -17.55 -18.84
N GLU A 48 -8.59 -17.64 -17.73
CA GLU A 48 -9.85 -18.40 -17.65
C GLU A 48 -11.02 -17.73 -18.39
N ILE A 49 -10.87 -16.46 -18.73
CA ILE A 49 -11.85 -15.67 -19.49
C ILE A 49 -11.27 -15.22 -20.85
N ASP A 50 -10.30 -15.97 -21.37
CA ASP A 50 -9.67 -15.72 -22.68
C ASP A 50 -9.11 -14.30 -22.85
N CYS A 51 -8.60 -13.69 -21.76
CA CYS A 51 -7.92 -12.40 -21.79
C CYS A 51 -6.40 -12.56 -21.80
N GLU A 52 -5.73 -11.76 -22.62
CA GLU A 52 -4.29 -11.54 -22.52
C GLU A 52 -3.97 -10.61 -21.34
N VAL A 53 -2.97 -10.94 -20.53
CA VAL A 53 -2.53 -10.07 -19.43
C VAL A 53 -1.16 -9.48 -19.74
N ILE A 54 -1.09 -8.15 -19.73
CA ILE A 54 0.12 -7.38 -20.04
C ILE A 54 0.60 -6.70 -18.76
N GLY A 55 1.76 -7.10 -18.26
CA GLY A 55 2.42 -6.45 -17.15
C GLY A 55 3.11 -5.15 -17.60
N ILE A 56 2.76 -4.05 -16.96
CA ILE A 56 3.40 -2.75 -17.14
C ILE A 56 4.42 -2.60 -16.03
N ARG A 57 5.70 -2.66 -16.38
CA ARG A 57 6.81 -2.63 -15.42
C ARG A 57 7.03 -1.21 -14.92
N ARG A 58 7.45 -1.10 -13.63
CA ARG A 58 7.76 0.16 -12.96
C ARG A 58 6.55 1.11 -12.83
N GLY A 59 5.35 0.56 -12.69
CA GLY A 59 4.13 1.33 -12.48
C GLY A 59 3.84 2.32 -13.60
N TRP A 60 3.44 3.54 -13.25
CA TRP A 60 3.16 4.58 -14.24
C TRP A 60 4.37 5.00 -15.08
N GLU A 61 5.62 4.78 -14.59
CA GLU A 61 6.83 5.02 -15.36
C GLU A 61 6.83 4.19 -16.66
N GLY A 62 6.36 2.95 -16.59
CA GLY A 62 6.28 2.08 -17.75
C GLY A 62 5.46 2.67 -18.89
N LEU A 63 4.36 3.36 -18.58
CA LEU A 63 3.52 4.00 -19.60
C LEU A 63 4.00 5.38 -20.05
N THR A 64 4.89 6.03 -19.27
CA THR A 64 5.43 7.35 -19.62
C THR A 64 6.76 7.30 -20.35
N HIS A 65 7.56 6.25 -20.11
CA HIS A 65 8.93 6.12 -20.62
C HIS A 65 9.07 5.13 -21.78
N VAL A 66 8.04 4.33 -22.07
CA VAL A 66 8.12 3.35 -23.15
C VAL A 66 8.09 4.02 -24.52
N ASN A 67 9.01 3.57 -25.38
CA ASN A 67 8.87 3.70 -26.83
C ASN A 67 8.39 2.35 -27.39
N LEU A 68 7.14 2.29 -27.83
CA LEU A 68 6.52 1.04 -28.29
C LEU A 68 7.03 0.60 -29.67
N GLU A 69 7.65 1.52 -30.43
CA GLU A 69 8.28 1.24 -31.73
C GLU A 69 9.70 0.65 -31.58
N ASP A 70 10.37 0.90 -30.45
CA ASP A 70 11.66 0.32 -30.12
C ASP A 70 11.51 -0.99 -29.35
N PRO A 71 11.91 -2.15 -29.92
CA PRO A 71 11.80 -3.44 -29.26
C PRO A 71 12.52 -3.51 -27.91
N THR A 72 13.65 -2.82 -27.76
CA THR A 72 14.44 -2.79 -26.52
C THR A 72 13.69 -2.04 -25.42
N SER A 73 13.16 -0.86 -25.75
CA SER A 73 12.33 -0.09 -24.83
C SER A 73 11.05 -0.86 -24.47
N ARG A 74 10.39 -1.44 -25.48
CA ARG A 74 9.16 -2.22 -25.27
C ARG A 74 9.41 -3.38 -24.31
N SER A 75 10.43 -4.20 -24.50
CA SER A 75 10.75 -5.34 -23.63
C SER A 75 11.15 -4.93 -22.21
N ARG A 76 11.70 -3.72 -22.03
CA ARG A 76 12.05 -3.16 -20.73
C ARG A 76 10.83 -2.83 -19.89
N TYR A 77 9.75 -2.32 -20.50
CA TYR A 77 8.59 -1.77 -19.77
C TYR A 77 7.32 -2.61 -19.91
N ILE A 78 7.19 -3.41 -20.95
CA ILE A 78 5.99 -4.20 -21.25
C ILE A 78 6.34 -5.68 -21.23
N LEU A 79 5.66 -6.43 -20.39
CA LEU A 79 5.90 -7.85 -20.17
C LEU A 79 4.62 -8.65 -20.39
N PRO A 80 4.51 -9.47 -21.44
CA PRO A 80 3.41 -10.43 -21.55
C PRO A 80 3.45 -11.40 -20.37
N LEU A 81 2.33 -11.51 -19.66
CA LEU A 81 2.21 -12.38 -18.49
C LEU A 81 1.42 -13.63 -18.84
N ASN A 82 1.89 -14.77 -18.36
CA ASN A 82 1.25 -16.06 -18.53
C ASN A 82 1.44 -16.94 -17.29
N ARG A 83 0.79 -18.11 -17.28
CA ARG A 83 0.87 -19.05 -16.15
C ARG A 83 2.30 -19.55 -15.91
N GLU A 84 3.14 -19.65 -16.92
CA GLU A 84 4.50 -20.13 -16.79
C GLU A 84 5.40 -19.12 -16.05
N ASN A 85 5.44 -17.87 -16.52
CA ASN A 85 6.31 -16.84 -15.94
C ASN A 85 5.81 -16.26 -14.62
N THR A 86 4.55 -16.54 -14.23
CA THR A 86 3.97 -16.10 -12.94
C THR A 86 3.75 -17.23 -11.93
N ARG A 87 4.09 -18.47 -12.28
CA ARG A 87 3.76 -19.67 -11.49
C ARG A 87 4.20 -19.59 -10.01
N THR A 88 5.35 -19.04 -9.74
CA THR A 88 5.99 -19.08 -8.40
C THR A 88 6.15 -17.73 -7.74
N ILE A 89 5.75 -16.62 -8.40
CA ILE A 89 6.03 -15.27 -7.91
C ILE A 89 5.30 -14.96 -6.58
N ASP A 90 4.17 -15.59 -6.30
CA ASP A 90 3.39 -15.43 -5.05
C ASP A 90 4.11 -15.94 -3.80
N ARG A 91 5.24 -16.61 -3.95
CA ARG A 91 6.07 -17.13 -2.85
C ARG A 91 7.10 -16.13 -2.36
N THR A 92 7.22 -14.99 -3.03
CA THR A 92 8.22 -13.97 -2.76
C THR A 92 7.58 -12.62 -2.47
N GLY A 93 8.27 -11.79 -1.70
CA GLY A 93 7.91 -10.38 -1.52
C GLY A 93 8.32 -9.52 -2.72
N GLY A 94 8.20 -8.21 -2.53
CA GLY A 94 8.43 -7.25 -3.60
C GLY A 94 7.35 -7.28 -4.67
N THR A 95 7.69 -6.83 -5.88
CA THR A 95 6.81 -6.90 -7.04
C THR A 95 7.56 -7.36 -8.28
N TYR A 96 7.02 -8.38 -8.94
CA TYR A 96 7.54 -8.93 -10.20
C TYR A 96 7.59 -7.90 -11.33
N LEU A 97 6.68 -6.92 -11.28
CA LEU A 97 6.59 -5.83 -12.26
C LEU A 97 7.48 -4.64 -11.91
N HIS A 98 8.21 -4.66 -10.80
CA HIS A 98 8.87 -3.48 -10.25
C HIS A 98 7.88 -2.34 -9.97
N SER A 99 8.35 -1.28 -9.33
CA SER A 99 7.53 -0.15 -8.95
C SER A 99 8.26 1.17 -9.17
N SER A 100 7.51 2.25 -9.28
CA SER A 100 8.04 3.61 -9.27
C SER A 100 7.10 4.57 -8.54
N ARG A 101 7.62 5.76 -8.24
CA ARG A 101 6.84 6.89 -7.71
C ARG A 101 6.60 7.95 -8.77
N THR A 102 6.30 7.52 -9.98
CA THR A 102 6.01 8.42 -11.11
C THR A 102 4.56 8.86 -11.06
N ASN A 103 4.32 10.16 -11.19
CA ASN A 103 2.99 10.72 -11.40
C ASN A 103 2.94 11.39 -12.78
N PRO A 104 2.25 10.79 -13.77
CA PRO A 104 2.23 11.32 -15.13
C PRO A 104 1.61 12.70 -15.28
N SER A 105 0.67 13.09 -14.41
CA SER A 105 0.06 14.43 -14.43
C SER A 105 0.94 15.51 -13.77
N LYS A 106 2.08 15.14 -13.15
CA LYS A 106 2.92 16.08 -12.37
C LYS A 106 4.41 15.79 -12.55
N MET A 107 4.87 15.61 -13.78
CA MET A 107 6.28 15.31 -14.04
C MET A 107 7.15 16.57 -14.01
N LYS A 108 8.20 16.55 -13.17
CA LYS A 108 9.18 17.66 -13.07
C LYS A 108 10.06 17.76 -14.31
N LYS A 109 10.32 16.65 -14.97
CA LYS A 109 11.12 16.57 -16.21
C LYS A 109 10.46 15.60 -17.18
N LEU A 110 10.53 15.91 -18.47
CA LEU A 110 10.08 14.97 -19.49
C LEU A 110 11.07 13.80 -19.60
N PRO A 111 10.58 12.56 -19.76
CA PRO A 111 11.44 11.43 -20.08
C PRO A 111 12.03 11.59 -21.50
N PRO A 112 13.20 11.01 -21.79
CA PRO A 112 13.88 11.18 -23.10
C PRO A 112 13.00 10.88 -24.31
N VAL A 113 12.12 9.88 -24.21
CA VAL A 113 11.17 9.49 -25.27
C VAL A 113 10.11 10.58 -25.58
N LEU A 114 9.91 11.52 -24.67
CA LEU A 114 8.96 12.62 -24.80
C LEU A 114 9.62 13.98 -24.99
N GLU A 115 10.95 14.04 -25.00
CA GLU A 115 11.69 15.28 -25.27
C GLU A 115 11.33 15.84 -26.66
N GLY A 116 11.23 17.17 -26.77
CA GLY A 116 10.82 17.84 -28.01
C GLY A 116 9.31 17.83 -28.28
N ARG A 117 8.50 17.10 -27.49
CA ARG A 117 7.04 17.16 -27.57
C ARG A 117 6.48 18.24 -26.64
N SER A 118 5.35 18.83 -27.04
CA SER A 118 4.65 19.82 -26.22
C SER A 118 3.61 19.12 -25.31
N PHE A 119 3.65 19.44 -24.01
CA PHE A 119 2.69 18.95 -23.03
C PHE A 119 2.11 20.10 -22.22
N PRO A 120 0.89 19.98 -21.70
CA PRO A 120 0.32 20.96 -20.77
C PRO A 120 1.25 21.16 -19.57
N ARG A 121 1.40 22.42 -19.15
CA ARG A 121 2.14 22.79 -17.96
C ARG A 121 1.15 23.16 -16.87
N VAL A 122 1.37 22.59 -15.68
CA VAL A 122 0.52 22.80 -14.50
C VAL A 122 1.39 23.41 -13.39
N GLU A 123 0.91 24.44 -12.76
CA GLU A 123 1.54 24.99 -11.57
C GLU A 123 1.05 24.24 -10.33
N VAL A 124 2.00 23.70 -9.57
CA VAL A 124 1.72 22.99 -8.32
C VAL A 124 2.35 23.75 -7.18
N THR A 125 1.52 24.30 -6.29
CA THR A 125 1.97 24.96 -5.06
C THR A 125 1.93 23.99 -3.89
N LYS A 126 3.09 23.73 -3.28
CA LYS A 126 3.22 22.95 -2.04
C LYS A 126 4.07 23.71 -1.03
N LYS A 127 3.58 23.84 0.21
CA LYS A 127 4.29 24.56 1.31
C LYS A 127 4.83 25.93 0.89
N GLY A 128 4.03 26.68 0.09
CA GLY A 128 4.38 28.03 -0.37
C GLY A 128 5.39 28.10 -1.53
N GLN A 129 5.85 26.99 -2.07
CA GLN A 129 6.68 26.93 -3.27
C GLN A 129 5.86 26.49 -4.47
N THR A 130 5.83 27.31 -5.52
CA THR A 130 5.19 26.98 -6.80
C THR A 130 6.23 26.38 -7.74
N THR A 131 5.92 25.21 -8.29
CA THR A 131 6.77 24.51 -9.26
C THR A 131 5.93 24.21 -10.49
N THR A 132 6.45 24.51 -11.69
CA THR A 132 5.82 24.12 -12.94
C THR A 132 6.17 22.68 -13.26
N VAL A 133 5.15 21.86 -13.53
CA VAL A 133 5.27 20.45 -13.91
C VAL A 133 4.57 20.18 -15.23
N TYR A 134 4.91 19.09 -15.88
CA TYR A 134 4.30 18.65 -17.14
C TYR A 134 3.22 17.60 -16.86
N ASP A 135 2.08 17.72 -17.52
CA ASP A 135 1.07 16.67 -17.61
C ASP A 135 1.28 15.85 -18.89
N VAL A 136 1.82 14.64 -18.73
CA VAL A 136 2.07 13.73 -19.85
C VAL A 136 0.98 12.68 -20.04
N SER A 137 -0.18 12.86 -19.42
CA SER A 137 -1.34 11.98 -19.57
C SER A 137 -1.72 11.71 -21.02
N PRO A 138 -1.64 12.67 -21.97
CA PRO A 138 -1.89 12.37 -23.38
C PRO A 138 -0.99 11.29 -23.98
N ALA A 139 0.28 11.22 -23.54
CA ALA A 139 1.20 10.17 -23.98
C ALA A 139 0.85 8.81 -23.35
N VAL A 140 0.41 8.80 -22.08
CA VAL A 140 -0.05 7.59 -21.40
C VAL A 140 -1.30 7.02 -22.08
N LEU A 141 -2.28 7.85 -22.40
CA LEU A 141 -3.51 7.45 -23.13
C LEU A 141 -3.17 6.84 -24.49
N LYS A 142 -2.29 7.51 -25.25
CA LYS A 142 -1.84 7.00 -26.55
C LYS A 142 -1.15 5.63 -26.41
N ASN A 143 -0.33 5.43 -25.38
CA ASN A 143 0.35 4.16 -25.15
C ASN A 143 -0.63 3.05 -24.72
N ILE A 144 -1.64 3.37 -23.92
CA ILE A 144 -2.73 2.44 -23.55
C ILE A 144 -3.50 2.00 -24.81
N GLU A 145 -3.87 2.94 -25.68
CA GLU A 145 -4.54 2.68 -26.96
C GLU A 145 -3.66 1.83 -27.89
N THR A 146 -2.39 2.19 -28.04
CA THR A 146 -1.43 1.46 -28.91
C THR A 146 -1.18 0.03 -28.41
N LEU A 147 -1.19 -0.20 -27.10
CA LEU A 147 -1.11 -1.53 -26.50
C LEU A 147 -2.41 -2.32 -26.63
N GLY A 148 -3.51 -1.66 -27.02
CA GLY A 148 -4.84 -2.27 -27.13
C GLY A 148 -5.37 -2.77 -25.79
N LEU A 149 -5.16 -2.01 -24.71
CA LEU A 149 -5.63 -2.41 -23.37
C LEU A 149 -7.13 -2.08 -23.24
N ASP A 150 -7.94 -3.12 -23.06
CA ASP A 150 -9.38 -2.98 -22.78
C ASP A 150 -9.66 -2.59 -21.33
N TYR A 151 -8.82 -3.07 -20.41
CA TYR A 151 -8.88 -2.80 -18.98
C TYR A 151 -7.48 -2.56 -18.42
N LEU A 152 -7.43 -1.78 -17.35
CA LEU A 152 -6.19 -1.52 -16.60
C LEU A 152 -6.43 -1.80 -15.11
N ILE A 153 -5.69 -2.75 -14.53
CA ILE A 153 -5.67 -3.00 -13.09
C ILE A 153 -4.51 -2.23 -12.50
N ALA A 154 -4.82 -1.21 -11.69
CA ALA A 154 -3.82 -0.39 -11.00
C ALA A 154 -3.74 -0.77 -9.51
N ILE A 155 -2.57 -1.26 -9.07
CA ILE A 155 -2.33 -1.67 -7.69
C ILE A 155 -1.47 -0.62 -7.02
N GLY A 156 -1.97 0.03 -5.96
CA GLY A 156 -1.20 1.09 -5.30
C GLY A 156 -1.85 1.70 -4.07
N GLY A 157 -1.17 2.68 -3.49
CA GLY A 157 -1.70 3.59 -2.48
C GLY A 157 -2.36 4.81 -3.12
N ASP A 158 -2.77 5.78 -2.30
CA ASP A 158 -3.53 6.97 -2.72
C ASP A 158 -2.99 7.68 -3.96
N ASP A 159 -1.68 7.89 -4.03
CA ASP A 159 -1.05 8.56 -5.17
C ASP A 159 -1.22 7.79 -6.50
N THR A 160 -1.07 6.46 -6.45
CA THR A 160 -1.25 5.60 -7.62
C THR A 160 -2.71 5.52 -8.03
N LEU A 161 -3.61 5.38 -7.06
CA LEU A 161 -5.04 5.23 -7.27
C LEU A 161 -5.70 6.53 -7.71
N SER A 162 -5.21 7.68 -7.25
CA SER A 162 -5.70 8.98 -7.70
C SER A 162 -5.50 9.20 -9.19
N TYR A 163 -4.32 8.86 -9.72
CA TYR A 163 -4.06 8.94 -11.15
C TYR A 163 -4.85 7.87 -11.94
N ALA A 164 -5.07 6.69 -11.37
CA ALA A 164 -5.95 5.68 -11.93
C ALA A 164 -7.40 6.19 -12.10
N ALA A 165 -7.93 6.90 -11.10
CA ALA A 165 -9.25 7.55 -11.17
C ALA A 165 -9.28 8.65 -12.23
N ASP A 166 -8.18 9.40 -12.40
CA ASP A 166 -8.08 10.41 -13.46
C ASP A 166 -8.13 9.78 -14.85
N LEU A 167 -7.49 8.62 -15.05
CA LEU A 167 -7.56 7.88 -16.31
C LEU A 167 -8.96 7.30 -16.57
N ASP A 168 -9.65 6.81 -15.54
CA ASP A 168 -11.02 6.30 -15.69
C ASP A 168 -11.98 7.42 -16.17
N ARG A 169 -11.85 8.62 -15.60
CA ARG A 169 -12.61 9.81 -16.07
C ARG A 169 -12.28 10.21 -17.51
N GLN A 170 -11.13 9.81 -18.04
CA GLN A 170 -10.70 10.04 -19.42
C GLN A 170 -11.05 8.87 -20.35
N GLY A 171 -11.84 7.89 -19.87
CA GLY A 171 -12.37 6.79 -20.68
C GLY A 171 -11.55 5.50 -20.66
N VAL A 172 -10.49 5.42 -19.87
CA VAL A 172 -9.76 4.17 -19.63
C VAL A 172 -10.51 3.33 -18.59
N LYS A 173 -10.88 2.10 -18.91
CA LYS A 173 -11.56 1.22 -17.94
C LYS A 173 -10.59 0.74 -16.88
N VAL A 174 -10.60 1.40 -15.71
CA VAL A 174 -9.68 1.10 -14.62
C VAL A 174 -10.37 0.33 -13.50
N ILE A 175 -9.65 -0.64 -12.91
CA ILE A 175 -9.99 -1.28 -11.65
C ILE A 175 -8.82 -1.07 -10.70
N ALA A 176 -9.11 -0.57 -9.52
CA ALA A 176 -8.12 -0.26 -8.50
C ALA A 176 -8.00 -1.37 -7.46
N VAL A 177 -6.78 -1.64 -7.00
CA VAL A 177 -6.52 -2.57 -5.89
C VAL A 177 -5.70 -1.84 -4.83
N PRO A 178 -6.24 -1.67 -3.60
CA PRO A 178 -5.59 -0.89 -2.56
C PRO A 178 -4.42 -1.67 -1.93
N LYS A 179 -3.27 -1.02 -1.90
CA LYS A 179 -2.03 -1.57 -1.39
C LYS A 179 -1.27 -0.49 -0.61
N THR A 180 -1.08 -0.71 0.65
CA THR A 180 -0.19 0.06 1.54
C THR A 180 -0.08 -0.64 2.89
N MET A 181 1.10 -0.61 3.49
CA MET A 181 1.28 -1.12 4.84
C MET A 181 0.71 -0.18 5.92
N ASP A 182 0.48 1.09 5.57
CA ASP A 182 -0.07 2.08 6.51
C ASP A 182 -1.59 1.93 6.69
N ASN A 183 -2.24 1.11 5.85
CA ASN A 183 -3.69 0.85 5.87
C ASN A 183 -4.55 2.12 5.80
N ASP A 184 -4.10 3.11 5.06
CA ASP A 184 -4.61 4.47 5.06
C ASP A 184 -5.41 4.87 3.81
N VAL A 185 -5.64 3.94 2.86
CA VAL A 185 -6.51 4.18 1.70
C VAL A 185 -7.97 4.25 2.18
N ARG A 186 -8.69 5.29 1.75
CA ARG A 186 -10.13 5.45 2.06
C ARG A 186 -10.98 4.44 1.32
N ASN A 187 -12.22 4.30 1.75
CA ASN A 187 -13.25 3.42 1.18
C ASN A 187 -12.93 1.92 1.32
N THR A 188 -11.90 1.57 2.10
CA THR A 188 -11.61 0.19 2.49
C THR A 188 -11.11 0.12 3.93
N GLU A 189 -11.43 -0.95 4.61
CA GLU A 189 -10.92 -1.24 5.96
C GLU A 189 -9.55 -1.91 5.92
N TYR A 190 -9.14 -2.44 4.77
CA TYR A 190 -7.92 -3.21 4.62
C TYR A 190 -7.19 -2.92 3.31
N CYS A 191 -5.87 -2.77 3.40
CA CYS A 191 -4.96 -2.68 2.26
C CYS A 191 -3.96 -3.85 2.29
N ILE A 192 -3.65 -4.38 1.11
CA ILE A 192 -2.63 -5.45 0.98
C ILE A 192 -1.29 -4.95 1.50
N GLY A 193 -0.62 -5.77 2.30
CA GLY A 193 0.66 -5.49 2.95
C GLY A 193 0.55 -5.11 4.42
N PHE A 194 -0.65 -4.79 4.91
CA PHE A 194 -0.85 -4.34 6.29
C PHE A 194 -0.63 -5.46 7.30
N SER A 195 -1.27 -6.63 7.13
CA SER A 195 -1.14 -7.75 8.08
C SER A 195 0.29 -8.25 8.17
N THR A 196 0.97 -8.40 7.04
CA THR A 196 2.38 -8.81 7.03
C THR A 196 3.27 -7.80 7.74
N ALA A 197 3.00 -6.50 7.58
CA ALA A 197 3.75 -5.48 8.30
C ALA A 197 3.59 -5.61 9.82
N ILE A 198 2.36 -5.87 10.31
CA ILE A 198 2.10 -6.13 11.74
C ILE A 198 2.83 -7.40 12.22
N THR A 199 2.73 -8.49 11.46
CA THR A 199 3.42 -9.76 11.78
C THR A 199 4.92 -9.55 11.90
N ARG A 200 5.53 -8.81 10.96
CA ARG A 200 6.98 -8.51 10.98
C ARG A 200 7.36 -7.58 12.13
N ALA A 201 6.53 -6.57 12.41
CA ALA A 201 6.76 -5.66 13.53
C ALA A 201 6.70 -6.41 14.86
N MET A 202 5.71 -7.28 15.05
CA MET A 202 5.58 -8.14 16.22
C MET A 202 6.81 -9.03 16.39
N ASP A 203 7.22 -9.76 15.35
CA ASP A 203 8.41 -10.61 15.37
C ASP A 203 9.68 -9.82 15.73
N GLY A 204 9.86 -8.64 15.15
CA GLY A 204 11.00 -7.76 15.39
C GLY A 204 11.06 -7.28 16.84
N ILE A 205 9.91 -6.84 17.38
CA ILE A 205 9.80 -6.37 18.77
C ILE A 205 10.03 -7.52 19.74
N ASP A 206 9.41 -8.68 19.52
CA ASP A 206 9.52 -9.82 20.45
C ASP A 206 10.94 -10.38 20.52
N ARG A 207 11.68 -10.40 19.40
CA ARG A 207 13.12 -10.72 19.42
C ARG A 207 13.92 -9.71 20.25
N GLN A 208 13.64 -8.43 20.07
CA GLN A 208 14.39 -7.37 20.77
C GLN A 208 13.99 -7.21 22.24
N ARG A 209 12.81 -7.66 22.66
CA ARG A 209 12.42 -7.72 24.09
C ARG A 209 13.46 -8.43 24.93
N THR A 210 14.08 -9.48 24.40
CA THR A 210 15.09 -10.27 25.14
C THR A 210 16.30 -9.44 25.46
N THR A 211 16.83 -8.66 24.51
CA THR A 211 17.99 -7.80 24.75
C THR A 211 17.61 -6.55 25.57
N VAL A 212 16.42 -5.97 25.32
CA VAL A 212 15.93 -4.83 26.12
C VAL A 212 15.82 -5.24 27.60
N GLY A 213 15.26 -6.42 27.88
CA GLY A 213 15.14 -6.97 29.23
C GLY A 213 16.49 -7.32 29.86
N SER A 214 17.41 -7.93 29.09
CA SER A 214 18.76 -8.28 29.61
C SER A 214 19.57 -7.06 30.05
N HIS A 215 19.29 -5.89 29.45
CA HIS A 215 19.99 -4.64 29.79
C HIS A 215 19.13 -3.72 30.67
N GLU A 216 17.95 -4.14 31.06
CA GLU A 216 17.00 -3.36 31.87
C GLU A 216 16.75 -1.95 31.33
N ARG A 217 16.51 -1.83 30.02
CA ARG A 217 16.37 -0.53 29.31
C ARG A 217 14.94 -0.22 28.88
N VAL A 218 14.74 0.95 28.31
CA VAL A 218 13.52 1.30 27.58
C VAL A 218 13.74 1.02 26.09
N GLY A 219 12.93 0.13 25.50
CA GLY A 219 12.92 -0.13 24.06
C GLY A 219 12.05 0.88 23.33
N VAL A 220 12.59 1.52 22.30
CA VAL A 220 11.90 2.53 21.49
C VAL A 220 11.90 2.07 20.04
N PHE A 221 10.72 1.73 19.53
CA PHE A 221 10.55 1.16 18.18
C PHE A 221 9.84 2.14 17.27
N ARG A 222 10.44 2.47 16.12
CA ARG A 222 9.77 3.22 15.07
C ARG A 222 9.25 2.28 14.00
N VAL A 223 7.98 2.45 13.62
CA VAL A 223 7.32 1.77 12.50
C VAL A 223 6.83 2.79 11.47
N PHE A 224 6.44 2.32 10.29
CA PHE A 224 5.78 3.18 9.30
C PHE A 224 4.46 3.74 9.83
N GLY A 225 3.92 4.72 9.13
CA GLY A 225 2.72 5.46 9.50
C GLY A 225 2.99 6.96 9.49
N ARG A 226 3.05 7.55 8.28
CA ARG A 226 3.34 8.97 8.09
C ARG A 226 2.21 9.85 8.55
N ASP A 227 1.01 9.55 8.07
CA ASP A 227 -0.21 10.34 8.26
C ASP A 227 -1.30 9.56 9.00
N ALA A 228 -1.13 8.23 9.13
CA ALA A 228 -2.04 7.32 9.80
C ALA A 228 -1.30 6.35 10.72
N GLY A 229 -1.78 6.18 11.93
CA GLY A 229 -1.14 5.42 12.99
C GLY A 229 -1.54 3.95 13.07
N TYR A 230 -2.22 3.39 12.07
CA TYR A 230 -2.75 2.01 12.15
C TYR A 230 -1.65 0.98 12.40
N THR A 231 -0.49 1.10 11.74
CA THR A 231 0.63 0.15 11.91
C THR A 231 1.13 0.15 13.37
N ALA A 232 1.35 1.32 13.96
CA ALA A 232 1.76 1.42 15.36
C ALA A 232 0.66 0.94 16.32
N LEU A 233 -0.60 1.29 16.03
CA LEU A 233 -1.74 0.94 16.87
C LEU A 233 -1.95 -0.57 16.93
N TYR A 234 -2.01 -1.25 15.78
CA TYR A 234 -2.23 -2.70 15.73
C TYR A 234 -1.02 -3.48 16.24
N THR A 235 0.20 -3.04 15.94
CA THR A 235 1.41 -3.64 16.53
C THR A 235 1.38 -3.50 18.05
N SER A 236 1.01 -2.33 18.56
CA SER A 236 0.86 -2.09 19.99
C SER A 236 -0.23 -2.98 20.62
N TYR A 237 -1.34 -3.20 19.91
CA TYR A 237 -2.42 -4.06 20.36
C TYR A 237 -1.96 -5.50 20.57
N VAL A 238 -1.31 -6.09 19.57
CA VAL A 238 -0.88 -7.50 19.64
C VAL A 238 0.34 -7.73 20.53
N THR A 239 1.17 -6.71 20.74
CA THR A 239 2.36 -6.80 21.60
C THR A 239 2.14 -6.27 23.01
N SER A 240 0.95 -5.69 23.30
CA SER A 240 0.58 -5.08 24.59
C SER A 240 1.53 -3.95 25.03
N VAL A 241 2.04 -3.17 24.08
CA VAL A 241 2.99 -2.07 24.27
C VAL A 241 2.30 -0.71 24.18
N ARG A 242 2.91 0.36 24.68
CA ARG A 242 2.41 1.74 24.43
C ARG A 242 2.74 2.17 23.01
N CYS A 243 1.93 3.07 22.44
CA CYS A 243 2.21 3.64 21.14
C CYS A 243 1.90 5.13 21.04
N CYS A 244 2.63 5.82 20.17
CA CYS A 244 2.34 7.18 19.75
C CYS A 244 1.98 7.18 18.26
N ILE A 245 0.86 7.83 17.93
CA ILE A 245 0.28 7.87 16.58
C ILE A 245 0.22 9.32 16.07
N PRO A 246 0.24 9.57 14.74
CA PRO A 246 0.20 10.92 14.19
C PRO A 246 -1.06 11.71 14.53
N GLU A 247 -2.17 11.01 14.75
CA GLU A 247 -3.49 11.59 15.01
C GLU A 247 -3.62 12.20 16.41
N PHE A 248 -2.70 11.90 17.32
CA PHE A 248 -2.75 12.39 18.69
C PHE A 248 -1.37 12.81 19.19
N LYS A 249 -1.20 14.11 19.49
CA LYS A 249 0.03 14.63 20.12
C LYS A 249 0.05 14.28 21.60
N VAL A 250 1.02 13.45 21.99
CA VAL A 250 1.18 13.04 23.39
C VAL A 250 1.87 14.14 24.21
N LYS A 251 1.64 14.17 25.52
CA LYS A 251 2.44 14.93 26.49
C LYS A 251 3.67 14.15 26.84
N LEU A 252 4.85 14.72 26.57
CA LEU A 252 6.12 14.01 26.69
C LEU A 252 6.37 13.54 28.13
N GLU A 253 6.17 14.43 29.11
CA GLU A 253 6.36 14.12 30.54
C GLU A 253 5.50 12.94 30.96
N LYS A 254 4.22 12.95 30.59
CA LYS A 254 3.28 11.87 30.91
C LYS A 254 3.68 10.56 30.23
N LEU A 255 4.20 10.62 28.97
CA LEU A 255 4.67 9.41 28.28
C LEU A 255 5.86 8.80 29.03
N ILE A 256 6.84 9.62 29.38
CA ILE A 256 8.04 9.17 30.10
C ILE A 256 7.68 8.59 31.47
N ASP A 257 6.83 9.28 32.25
CA ASP A 257 6.37 8.78 33.55
C ASP A 257 5.67 7.42 33.42
N LEU A 258 4.84 7.23 32.39
CA LEU A 258 4.18 5.96 32.13
C LEU A 258 5.19 4.86 31.75
N LEU A 259 6.23 5.17 30.96
CA LEU A 259 7.28 4.21 30.60
C LEU A 259 8.11 3.80 31.81
N ILE A 260 8.48 4.75 32.67
CA ILE A 260 9.21 4.47 33.90
C ILE A 260 8.37 3.62 34.88
N LYS A 261 7.07 3.93 34.98
CA LYS A 261 6.15 3.12 35.77
C LYS A 261 6.03 1.69 35.24
N ASP A 262 5.87 1.53 33.92
CA ASP A 262 5.83 0.21 33.29
C ASP A 262 7.13 -0.57 33.55
N LYS A 263 8.29 0.09 33.42
CA LYS A 263 9.61 -0.49 33.71
C LYS A 263 9.70 -1.00 35.14
N LYS A 264 9.36 -0.17 36.13
CA LYS A 264 9.39 -0.52 37.55
C LYS A 264 8.41 -1.64 37.93
N ASN A 265 7.26 -1.72 37.24
CA ASN A 265 6.27 -2.77 37.48
C ASN A 265 6.56 -4.08 36.75
N ASN A 266 7.54 -4.08 35.84
CA ASN A 266 7.96 -5.27 35.11
C ASN A 266 9.03 -6.04 35.91
N PRO A 267 8.82 -7.32 36.24
CA PRO A 267 9.84 -8.12 36.95
C PRO A 267 11.22 -8.15 36.27
N SER A 268 11.26 -7.98 34.95
CA SER A 268 12.50 -7.89 34.18
C SER A 268 12.99 -6.45 33.97
N ASN A 269 12.42 -5.49 34.70
CA ASN A 269 12.84 -4.08 34.78
C ASN A 269 13.06 -3.40 33.42
N TYR A 270 12.16 -3.61 32.44
CA TYR A 270 12.18 -2.93 31.15
C TYR A 270 10.79 -2.44 30.74
N SER A 271 10.74 -1.50 29.82
CA SER A 271 9.51 -1.06 29.15
C SER A 271 9.72 -0.84 27.66
N LEU A 272 8.62 -0.78 26.90
CA LEU A 272 8.64 -0.61 25.45
C LEU A 272 7.65 0.45 25.01
N VAL A 273 8.00 1.16 23.92
CA VAL A 273 7.11 2.08 23.22
C VAL A 273 7.28 1.95 21.70
N ILE A 274 6.15 2.02 20.97
CA ILE A 274 6.11 2.01 19.51
C ILE A 274 5.71 3.41 19.03
N LEU A 275 6.41 3.92 18.02
CA LEU A 275 6.18 5.23 17.42
C LEU A 275 5.87 5.07 15.94
N SER A 276 4.76 5.64 15.47
CA SER A 276 4.63 5.90 14.04
C SER A 276 5.69 6.91 13.59
N GLU A 277 6.17 6.80 12.35
CA GLU A 277 7.15 7.78 11.82
C GLU A 277 6.63 9.22 11.81
N GLY A 278 5.32 9.40 11.85
CA GLY A 278 4.65 10.71 11.93
C GLY A 278 4.22 11.10 13.34
N ALA A 279 4.58 10.34 14.38
CA ALA A 279 4.20 10.64 15.75
C ALA A 279 4.85 11.94 16.24
N GLU A 280 4.09 12.72 17.00
CA GLU A 280 4.52 14.00 17.55
C GLU A 280 4.15 14.08 19.03
N TRP A 281 4.85 14.95 19.78
CA TRP A 281 4.46 15.36 21.13
C TRP A 281 4.34 16.87 21.25
N GLU A 282 3.79 17.36 22.33
CA GLU A 282 3.63 18.78 22.57
C GLU A 282 5.01 19.47 22.53
N GLY A 283 5.13 20.52 21.71
CA GLY A 283 6.41 21.24 21.49
C GLY A 283 7.40 20.59 20.51
N TYR A 284 7.07 19.44 19.93
CA TYR A 284 7.90 18.77 18.93
C TYR A 284 7.11 18.47 17.65
N ALA A 285 7.77 18.66 16.52
CA ALA A 285 7.29 18.22 15.22
C ALA A 285 8.38 17.45 14.49
N VAL A 286 7.99 16.40 13.78
CA VAL A 286 8.94 15.54 13.05
C VAL A 286 9.70 16.35 12.01
N LYS A 287 11.03 16.29 12.05
CA LYS A 287 11.92 16.95 11.10
C LYS A 287 11.96 16.18 9.79
N GLU A 288 11.85 16.90 8.69
CA GLU A 288 11.99 16.34 7.34
C GLU A 288 13.36 16.74 6.76
N TYR A 289 13.95 15.84 5.94
CA TYR A 289 15.20 16.10 5.23
C TYR A 289 15.22 15.53 3.82
N GLY A 290 16.22 15.94 3.01
CA GLY A 290 16.40 15.51 1.64
C GLY A 290 15.45 16.17 0.65
N GLU A 291 15.62 15.85 -0.63
CA GLU A 291 14.76 16.34 -1.69
C GLU A 291 13.41 15.62 -1.69
N PRO A 292 12.31 16.30 -2.03
CA PRO A 292 11.01 15.67 -2.14
C PRO A 292 10.95 14.69 -3.32
N ASP A 293 10.30 13.55 -3.11
CA ASP A 293 10.02 12.59 -4.17
C ASP A 293 9.02 13.14 -5.22
N ALA A 294 8.63 12.32 -6.20
CA ALA A 294 7.70 12.72 -7.27
C ALA A 294 6.32 13.14 -6.75
N PHE A 295 5.91 12.65 -5.58
CA PHE A 295 4.67 13.01 -4.91
C PHE A 295 4.85 14.18 -3.92
N GLY A 296 6.08 14.65 -3.74
CA GLY A 296 6.43 15.77 -2.86
C GLY A 296 6.62 15.38 -1.40
N HIS A 297 6.84 14.10 -1.11
CA HIS A 297 7.17 13.62 0.23
C HIS A 297 8.67 13.68 0.47
N ARG A 298 9.07 14.19 1.65
CA ARG A 298 10.46 14.16 2.13
C ARG A 298 10.66 13.02 3.12
N LYS A 299 11.90 12.62 3.31
CA LYS A 299 12.26 11.65 4.36
C LYS A 299 12.09 12.31 5.72
N LYS A 300 11.55 11.56 6.68
CA LYS A 300 11.44 11.99 8.07
C LYS A 300 12.64 11.50 8.87
N MET A 301 13.16 12.32 9.79
CA MET A 301 14.17 11.90 10.76
C MET A 301 13.57 10.88 11.73
N SER A 302 14.40 10.11 12.40
CA SER A 302 13.94 9.13 13.35
C SER A 302 13.38 9.79 14.60
N VAL A 303 12.06 9.81 14.72
CA VAL A 303 11.36 10.25 15.95
C VAL A 303 11.74 9.39 17.15
N ALA A 304 12.19 8.15 16.93
CA ALA A 304 12.60 7.25 18.01
C ALA A 304 13.92 7.68 18.65
N GLU A 305 14.86 8.18 17.85
CA GLU A 305 16.11 8.74 18.37
C GLU A 305 15.87 10.04 19.18
N ASP A 306 14.96 10.90 18.68
CA ASP A 306 14.60 12.11 19.41
C ASP A 306 13.92 11.76 20.75
N LEU A 307 13.00 10.78 20.78
CA LEU A 307 12.37 10.33 22.04
C LEU A 307 13.40 9.67 22.97
N SER A 308 14.35 8.90 22.45
CA SER A 308 15.43 8.31 23.23
C SER A 308 16.24 9.38 23.98
N ASN A 309 16.63 10.45 23.28
CA ASN A 309 17.36 11.58 23.87
C ASN A 309 16.55 12.27 24.98
N GLU A 310 15.26 12.43 24.80
CA GLU A 310 14.37 13.02 25.80
C GLU A 310 14.21 12.10 27.04
N ILE A 311 14.08 10.78 26.86
CA ILE A 311 14.02 9.82 27.96
C ILE A 311 15.31 9.90 28.79
N LYS A 312 16.46 9.92 28.13
CA LYS A 312 17.76 10.06 28.84
C LYS A 312 17.87 11.39 29.58
N ARG A 313 17.48 12.50 28.92
CA ARG A 313 17.53 13.85 29.52
C ARG A 313 16.61 14.00 30.74
N MET A 314 15.37 13.47 30.68
CA MET A 314 14.34 13.71 31.69
C MET A 314 14.35 12.66 32.81
N ALA A 315 14.64 11.40 32.49
CA ALA A 315 14.55 10.29 33.43
C ALA A 315 15.90 9.62 33.74
N GLY A 316 16.99 9.97 33.04
CA GLY A 316 18.31 9.34 33.20
C GLY A 316 18.37 7.88 32.72
N GLU A 317 17.32 7.41 32.01
CA GLU A 317 17.22 6.01 31.60
C GLU A 317 17.89 5.76 30.24
N GLU A 318 18.58 4.63 30.15
CA GLU A 318 19.15 4.17 28.89
C GLU A 318 18.09 3.50 28.01
N THR A 319 18.24 3.63 26.70
CA THR A 319 17.30 3.11 25.72
C THR A 319 17.97 2.16 24.74
N ILE A 320 17.16 1.36 24.05
CA ILE A 320 17.52 0.65 22.82
C ILE A 320 16.54 1.11 21.74
N VAL A 321 17.07 1.75 20.70
CA VAL A 321 16.28 2.28 19.58
C VAL A 321 16.33 1.30 18.40
N SER A 322 15.20 1.08 17.75
CA SER A 322 15.11 0.26 16.56
C SER A 322 14.12 0.84 15.55
N ASP A 323 14.59 1.08 14.34
CA ASP A 323 13.78 1.52 13.21
C ASP A 323 13.32 0.30 12.40
N LEU A 324 12.11 -0.20 12.69
CA LEU A 324 11.45 -1.27 11.97
C LEU A 324 10.74 -0.68 10.75
N THR A 325 11.48 -0.42 9.69
CA THR A 325 10.95 0.24 8.48
C THR A 325 10.89 -0.72 7.29
N TYR A 326 11.96 -0.86 6.53
CA TYR A 326 11.97 -1.71 5.33
C TYR A 326 11.82 -3.20 5.64
N ASP A 327 12.16 -3.65 6.85
CA ASP A 327 11.90 -5.02 7.30
C ASP A 327 10.41 -5.37 7.23
N LEU A 328 9.52 -4.39 7.48
CA LEU A 328 8.07 -4.58 7.41
C LEU A 328 7.56 -4.81 5.99
N ARG A 329 8.33 -4.39 4.96
CA ARG A 329 8.03 -4.60 3.54
C ARG A 329 8.64 -5.88 2.97
N SER A 330 9.54 -6.51 3.71
CA SER A 330 10.40 -7.57 3.18
C SER A 330 9.77 -8.96 3.32
N GLY A 331 10.18 -9.86 2.43
CA GLY A 331 9.81 -11.27 2.51
C GLY A 331 8.42 -11.61 1.96
N SER A 332 8.04 -12.88 2.12
CA SER A 332 6.75 -13.40 1.65
C SER A 332 5.58 -12.82 2.45
N PRO A 333 4.41 -12.65 1.82
CA PRO A 333 3.19 -12.27 2.52
C PRO A 333 2.77 -13.33 3.54
N ASP A 334 2.13 -12.89 4.63
CA ASP A 334 1.47 -13.78 5.57
C ASP A 334 0.16 -14.34 4.98
N PHE A 335 -0.53 -15.17 5.77
CA PHE A 335 -1.78 -15.80 5.34
C PHE A 335 -2.86 -14.77 4.96
N VAL A 336 -3.04 -13.73 5.78
CA VAL A 336 -4.11 -12.74 5.57
C VAL A 336 -3.86 -11.95 4.29
N ASP A 337 -2.65 -11.45 4.09
CA ASP A 337 -2.29 -10.72 2.85
C ASP A 337 -2.38 -11.61 1.61
N LYS A 338 -2.02 -12.91 1.69
CA LYS A 338 -2.22 -13.83 0.57
C LYS A 338 -3.69 -14.03 0.23
N MET A 339 -4.52 -14.23 1.23
CA MET A 339 -5.97 -14.43 1.08
C MET A 339 -6.62 -13.18 0.48
N VAL A 340 -6.36 -12.00 1.06
CA VAL A 340 -6.92 -10.74 0.57
C VAL A 340 -6.44 -10.43 -0.85
N ALA A 341 -5.15 -10.62 -1.13
CA ALA A 341 -4.59 -10.40 -2.46
C ALA A 341 -5.25 -11.29 -3.53
N ALA A 342 -5.44 -12.58 -3.23
CA ALA A 342 -6.11 -13.49 -4.15
C ALA A 342 -7.59 -13.13 -4.34
N THR A 343 -8.29 -12.76 -3.25
CA THR A 343 -9.70 -12.38 -3.32
C THR A 343 -9.88 -11.06 -4.08
N PHE A 344 -9.08 -10.04 -3.80
CA PHE A 344 -9.13 -8.77 -4.54
C PHE A 344 -8.84 -8.95 -6.03
N ALA A 345 -7.89 -9.83 -6.38
CA ALA A 345 -7.63 -10.16 -7.77
C ALA A 345 -8.81 -10.87 -8.44
N GLY A 346 -9.44 -11.83 -7.77
CA GLY A 346 -10.67 -12.49 -8.25
C GLY A 346 -11.80 -11.50 -8.48
N MET A 347 -12.05 -10.61 -7.52
CA MET A 347 -13.05 -9.54 -7.63
C MET A 347 -12.77 -8.59 -8.80
N ALA A 348 -11.51 -8.26 -9.06
CA ALA A 348 -11.14 -7.45 -10.23
C ALA A 348 -11.48 -8.17 -11.55
N ILE A 349 -11.24 -9.48 -11.64
CA ILE A 349 -11.63 -10.30 -12.80
C ILE A 349 -13.16 -10.38 -12.94
N ASP A 350 -13.90 -10.55 -11.84
CA ASP A 350 -15.37 -10.56 -11.89
C ASP A 350 -15.93 -9.20 -12.33
N CYS A 351 -15.31 -8.10 -11.93
CA CYS A 351 -15.62 -6.77 -12.39
C CYS A 351 -15.44 -6.63 -13.92
N ILE A 352 -14.35 -7.18 -14.47
CA ILE A 352 -14.07 -7.23 -15.92
C ILE A 352 -15.14 -8.07 -16.65
N LYS A 353 -15.49 -9.26 -16.12
CA LYS A 353 -16.57 -10.08 -16.67
C LYS A 353 -17.90 -9.35 -16.76
N ALA A 354 -18.22 -8.58 -15.70
CA ALA A 354 -19.44 -7.77 -15.64
C ALA A 354 -19.39 -6.51 -16.52
N GLY A 355 -18.26 -6.21 -17.16
CA GLY A 355 -18.09 -4.97 -17.95
C GLY A 355 -17.97 -3.71 -17.11
N SER A 356 -17.80 -3.84 -15.78
CA SER A 356 -17.72 -2.73 -14.84
C SER A 356 -16.29 -2.20 -14.72
N HIS A 357 -16.14 -0.92 -14.36
CA HIS A 357 -14.87 -0.23 -14.15
C HIS A 357 -15.05 0.99 -13.24
N GLY A 358 -13.99 1.75 -12.97
CA GLY A 358 -14.03 2.93 -12.10
C GLY A 358 -14.19 2.56 -10.61
N LEU A 359 -13.94 1.31 -10.26
CA LEU A 359 -14.15 0.77 -8.93
C LEU A 359 -12.83 0.26 -8.32
N MET A 360 -12.82 0.20 -7.00
CA MET A 360 -11.73 -0.34 -6.19
C MET A 360 -12.23 -1.56 -5.40
N THR A 361 -11.42 -2.60 -5.34
CA THR A 361 -11.67 -3.72 -4.44
C THR A 361 -11.50 -3.27 -2.99
N ALA A 362 -12.37 -3.69 -2.11
CA ALA A 362 -12.43 -3.18 -0.75
C ALA A 362 -12.90 -4.24 0.25
N ILE A 363 -12.69 -3.94 1.52
CA ILE A 363 -13.37 -4.59 2.64
C ILE A 363 -14.17 -3.50 3.37
N SER A 364 -15.45 -3.77 3.61
CA SER A 364 -16.34 -2.89 4.37
C SER A 364 -17.21 -3.72 5.30
N ASN A 365 -17.28 -3.34 6.57
CA ASN A 365 -17.96 -4.10 7.63
C ASN A 365 -17.51 -5.58 7.67
N GLY A 366 -16.19 -5.81 7.47
CA GLY A 366 -15.59 -7.14 7.44
C GLY A 366 -15.95 -7.98 6.20
N CYS A 367 -16.58 -7.41 5.18
CA CYS A 367 -16.99 -8.11 3.96
C CYS A 367 -16.24 -7.58 2.73
N PHE A 368 -15.82 -8.49 1.85
CA PHE A 368 -15.31 -8.13 0.54
C PHE A 368 -16.37 -7.45 -0.31
N THR A 369 -16.05 -6.33 -0.90
CA THR A 369 -16.96 -5.51 -1.71
C THR A 369 -16.19 -4.69 -2.74
N MET A 370 -16.91 -4.10 -3.69
CA MET A 370 -16.37 -3.05 -4.57
C MET A 370 -16.79 -1.68 -4.03
N ALA A 371 -15.88 -0.74 -4.05
CA ALA A 371 -16.10 0.64 -3.62
C ALA A 371 -15.64 1.63 -4.69
N PRO A 372 -16.11 2.88 -4.68
CA PRO A 372 -15.52 3.93 -5.51
C PRO A 372 -14.04 4.13 -5.20
N ILE A 373 -13.23 4.41 -6.22
CA ILE A 373 -11.84 4.84 -6.02
C ILE A 373 -11.87 6.14 -5.20
N PRO A 374 -11.09 6.25 -4.11
CA PRO A 374 -11.18 7.40 -3.21
C PRO A 374 -10.79 8.72 -3.89
N ASP A 375 -11.47 9.81 -3.51
CA ASP A 375 -11.08 11.16 -3.93
C ASP A 375 -9.81 11.57 -3.17
N PRO A 376 -8.69 11.87 -3.86
CA PRO A 376 -7.44 12.24 -3.23
C PRO A 376 -7.52 13.55 -2.41
N LYS A 377 -8.53 14.39 -2.67
CA LYS A 377 -8.76 15.64 -1.90
C LYS A 377 -9.16 15.37 -0.46
N LEU A 378 -9.71 14.20 -0.16
CA LEU A 378 -10.11 13.81 1.19
C LEU A 378 -8.92 13.41 2.08
N GLY A 379 -7.72 13.28 1.49
CA GLY A 379 -6.51 12.80 2.17
C GLY A 379 -6.63 11.35 2.66
N PRO A 380 -5.63 10.82 3.37
CA PRO A 380 -5.62 9.45 3.84
C PRO A 380 -6.69 9.17 4.90
N ARG A 381 -7.06 7.89 5.06
CA ARG A 381 -7.83 7.41 6.19
C ARG A 381 -6.97 7.49 7.45
N ARG A 382 -7.56 7.90 8.57
CA ARG A 382 -6.88 8.09 9.85
C ARG A 382 -7.50 7.24 10.94
N VAL A 383 -6.72 6.95 11.97
CA VAL A 383 -7.19 6.28 13.18
C VAL A 383 -8.29 7.11 13.85
N ASP A 384 -9.39 6.47 14.17
CA ASP A 384 -10.43 7.04 15.03
C ASP A 384 -9.93 7.04 16.49
N VAL A 385 -9.37 8.19 16.90
CA VAL A 385 -8.75 8.35 18.21
C VAL A 385 -9.76 8.10 19.34
N GLU A 386 -11.01 8.54 19.17
CA GLU A 386 -12.04 8.40 20.20
C GLU A 386 -12.37 6.94 20.48
N ASN A 387 -12.52 6.15 19.43
CA ASN A 387 -12.94 4.75 19.54
C ASN A 387 -11.78 3.77 19.67
N MET A 388 -10.61 4.04 19.07
CA MET A 388 -9.54 3.06 18.95
C MET A 388 -8.33 3.32 19.86
N TYR A 389 -8.17 4.54 20.38
CA TYR A 389 -6.97 4.93 21.13
C TYR A 389 -7.28 5.48 22.52
N ASN A 390 -6.59 4.97 23.53
CA ASN A 390 -6.70 5.47 24.90
C ASN A 390 -5.68 6.59 25.13
N THR A 391 -6.14 7.82 25.06
CA THR A 391 -5.33 9.04 25.20
C THR A 391 -4.75 9.25 26.61
N GLU A 392 -5.30 8.57 27.63
CA GLU A 392 -4.78 8.63 28.99
C GLU A 392 -3.62 7.65 29.22
N ARG A 393 -3.66 6.52 28.54
CA ARG A 393 -2.67 5.44 28.70
C ARG A 393 -1.71 5.33 27.53
N TYR A 394 -1.93 6.08 26.43
CA TYR A 394 -1.18 5.96 25.18
C TYR A 394 -1.07 4.51 24.70
N ARG A 395 -2.22 3.87 24.59
CA ARG A 395 -2.39 2.46 24.17
C ARG A 395 -3.65 2.30 23.33
N PRO A 396 -3.76 1.23 22.54
CA PRO A 396 -5.04 0.85 21.96
C PRO A 396 -6.11 0.65 23.04
N ARG A 397 -7.36 0.90 22.69
CA ARG A 397 -8.47 0.46 23.54
C ARG A 397 -8.66 -1.05 23.38
N TYR A 398 -9.01 -1.74 24.48
CA TYR A 398 -9.23 -3.19 24.50
C TYR A 398 -10.67 -3.53 24.86
N ASP A 399 -11.57 -2.56 24.88
CA ASP A 399 -12.97 -2.79 25.16
C ASP A 399 -13.71 -3.37 23.95
N SER A 400 -14.84 -4.06 24.19
CA SER A 400 -15.65 -4.72 23.16
C SER A 400 -16.30 -3.75 22.15
N LYS A 401 -16.26 -2.43 22.41
CA LYS A 401 -16.81 -1.40 21.54
C LYS A 401 -15.83 -0.93 20.47
N CYS A 402 -14.57 -1.29 20.61
CA CYS A 402 -13.50 -0.81 19.71
C CYS A 402 -13.49 -1.44 18.34
N GLY A 403 -14.25 -2.49 18.10
CA GLY A 403 -14.46 -3.07 16.79
C GLY A 403 -13.21 -3.16 15.94
N PHE A 404 -12.15 -3.87 16.40
CA PHE A 404 -11.10 -4.25 15.47
C PHE A 404 -11.71 -5.21 14.45
N PRO A 405 -11.77 -4.87 13.16
CA PRO A 405 -12.42 -5.74 12.21
C PRO A 405 -11.67 -7.07 12.14
N ILE A 406 -12.37 -8.13 12.53
CA ILE A 406 -11.93 -9.50 12.32
C ILE A 406 -12.58 -9.96 11.02
N PHE A 407 -11.82 -9.94 9.92
CA PHE A 407 -12.31 -10.26 8.59
C PHE A 407 -12.10 -11.73 8.23
N LEU A 408 -11.93 -12.60 9.19
CA LEU A 408 -11.60 -13.99 8.92
C LEU A 408 -12.81 -14.87 8.62
N THR A 409 -13.96 -14.59 9.20
CA THR A 409 -15.18 -15.36 8.87
C THR A 409 -16.44 -14.54 9.14
N ARG A 410 -17.44 -14.65 8.26
CA ARG A 410 -18.85 -14.52 8.64
C ARG A 410 -19.43 -15.90 8.86
N ALA A 411 -20.02 -16.11 10.03
CA ALA A 411 -20.88 -17.24 10.25
C ALA A 411 -22.15 -17.10 9.41
#